data_5ae51f91554fe565aede4dcb2077b967
#
_entry.id   5ae51f91554fe565aede4dcb2077b967
#
_cell.length_a   1.000
_cell.length_b   1.000
_cell.length_c   1.000
_cell.angle_alpha   90.00
_cell.angle_beta   90.00
_cell.angle_gamma   90.00
#
_symmetry.space_group_name_H-M   'P 1'
#
loop_
_entity.id
_entity.type
_entity.pdbx_description
1 polymer ?
#
loop_
_entity_poly.entity_id
_entity_poly.type
_entity_poly.pdbx_seq_one_letter_code
_entity_poly.pdbx_strand_id
1 'polypeptide(L)'
;MKIASVAEVKARLSSFLKASAAGPVVVTRNGKAVAVLLGVDDDEELERLLLAHSRKLRAILDAADRRIDRGAGIGHEEFWRKVDSAARAREQNGRGIKRRAKR
;
A
#
# COMPACT_ATOMS: atom_id res chain seq x y z
N MET A 1 -9.02 -5.66 8.50
CA MET A 1 -8.65 -5.09 7.21
C MET A 1 -9.88 -4.52 6.52
N LYS A 2 -9.74 -3.33 5.99
CA LYS A 2 -10.83 -2.66 5.30
C LYS A 2 -10.49 -2.54 3.83
N ILE A 3 -11.50 -2.63 2.98
CA ILE A 3 -11.30 -2.49 1.54
C ILE A 3 -12.18 -1.36 1.04
N ALA A 4 -11.59 -0.42 0.32
CA ALA A 4 -12.32 0.74 -0.18
C ALA A 4 -11.79 1.13 -1.56
N SER A 5 -12.65 1.73 -2.37
CA SER A 5 -12.23 2.17 -3.69
C SER A 5 -11.46 3.48 -3.62
N VAL A 6 -10.74 3.79 -4.68
CA VAL A 6 -10.04 5.06 -4.78
C VAL A 6 -11.02 6.21 -4.58
N ALA A 7 -12.18 6.11 -5.19
CA ALA A 7 -13.17 7.18 -5.09
C ALA A 7 -13.65 7.38 -3.65
N GLU A 8 -13.88 6.29 -2.95
CA GLU A 8 -14.29 6.37 -1.55
C GLU A 8 -13.21 6.98 -0.69
N VAL A 9 -11.99 6.52 -0.88
CA VAL A 9 -10.88 7.04 -0.08
C VAL A 9 -10.68 8.52 -0.35
N LYS A 10 -10.79 8.91 -1.61
CA LYS A 10 -10.65 10.30 -1.99
C LYS A 10 -11.71 11.17 -1.33
N ALA A 11 -12.94 10.69 -1.31
CA ALA A 11 -14.05 11.45 -0.75
C ALA A 11 -13.99 11.56 0.77
N ARG A 12 -13.40 10.57 1.44
CA ARG A 12 -13.39 10.52 2.88
C ARG A 12 -12.02 10.20 3.43
N LEU A 13 -11.03 10.89 2.94
CA LEU A 13 -9.64 10.57 3.28
C LEU A 13 -9.38 10.61 4.78
N SER A 14 -9.87 11.63 5.46
CA SER A 14 -9.66 11.74 6.91
C SER A 14 -10.20 10.55 7.65
N SER A 15 -11.37 10.08 7.24
CA SER A 15 -11.99 8.94 7.86
C SER A 15 -11.17 7.68 7.67
N PHE A 16 -10.64 7.49 6.46
CA PHE A 16 -9.84 6.31 6.19
C PHE A 16 -8.47 6.37 6.84
N LEU A 17 -7.93 7.56 7.01
CA LEU A 17 -6.68 7.70 7.76
C LEU A 17 -6.87 7.28 9.21
N LYS A 18 -8.00 7.65 9.80
CA LYS A 18 -8.31 7.19 11.15
C LYS A 18 -8.49 5.69 11.20
N ALA A 19 -9.18 5.14 10.21
CA ALA A 19 -9.39 3.71 10.16
C ALA A 19 -8.09 2.95 10.03
N SER A 20 -7.10 3.53 9.36
CA SER A 20 -5.83 2.86 9.17
C SER A 20 -5.06 2.68 10.47
N ALA A 21 -5.41 3.44 11.51
CA ALA A 21 -4.79 3.24 12.81
C ALA A 21 -5.22 1.93 13.44
N ALA A 22 -6.42 1.44 13.10
CA ALA A 22 -6.92 0.19 13.65
C ALA A 22 -6.50 -1.01 12.81
N GLY A 23 -6.22 -0.79 11.55
CA GLY A 23 -5.81 -1.88 10.65
C GLY A 23 -5.64 -1.36 9.25
N PRO A 24 -5.04 -2.16 8.38
CA PRO A 24 -4.77 -1.68 7.03
C PRO A 24 -6.05 -1.41 6.25
N VAL A 25 -5.98 -0.40 5.38
CA VAL A 25 -7.06 -0.08 4.46
C VAL A 25 -6.53 -0.33 3.05
N VAL A 26 -7.13 -1.30 2.38
CA VAL A 26 -6.71 -1.63 1.01
C VAL A 26 -7.51 -0.76 0.05
N VAL A 27 -6.81 -0.07 -0.82
CA VAL A 27 -7.42 0.82 -1.80
C VAL A 27 -7.49 0.10 -3.13
N THR A 28 -8.66 0.10 -3.74
CA THR A 28 -8.86 -0.61 -5.00
C THR A 28 -9.23 0.33 -6.13
N ARG A 29 -8.91 -0.10 -7.33
CA ARG A 29 -9.33 0.57 -8.54
C ARG A 29 -9.79 -0.50 -9.50
N ASN A 30 -11.03 -0.37 -9.98
CA ASN A 30 -11.62 -1.35 -10.90
C ASN A 30 -11.54 -2.76 -10.33
N GLY A 31 -11.78 -2.89 -9.04
CA GLY A 31 -11.79 -4.18 -8.39
C GLY A 31 -10.43 -4.77 -8.09
N LYS A 32 -9.37 -4.03 -8.32
CA LYS A 32 -8.02 -4.52 -8.07
C LYS A 32 -7.35 -3.69 -7.00
N ALA A 33 -6.62 -4.35 -6.11
CA ALA A 33 -5.88 -3.65 -5.08
C ALA A 33 -4.72 -2.88 -5.71
N VAL A 34 -4.64 -1.58 -5.45
CA VAL A 34 -3.57 -0.75 -5.99
C VAL A 34 -2.75 -0.06 -4.91
N ALA A 35 -3.23 -0.03 -3.69
CA ALA A 35 -2.50 0.64 -2.61
C ALA A 35 -3.00 0.16 -1.27
N VAL A 36 -2.23 0.45 -0.24
CA VAL A 36 -2.64 0.15 1.14
C VAL A 36 -2.31 1.35 2.00
N LEU A 37 -3.24 1.73 2.86
CA LEU A 37 -2.98 2.72 3.89
C LEU A 37 -2.63 1.99 5.17
N LEU A 38 -1.47 2.29 5.69
CA LEU A 38 -1.02 1.70 6.94
C LEU A 38 -0.78 2.82 7.95
N GLY A 39 -1.39 2.68 9.11
CA GLY A 39 -1.15 3.65 10.17
C GLY A 39 0.22 3.44 10.78
N VAL A 40 0.93 4.53 11.06
CA VAL A 40 2.22 4.44 11.72
C VAL A 40 2.21 5.41 12.89
N ASP A 41 2.91 5.04 13.96
CA ASP A 41 2.94 5.87 15.15
C ASP A 41 4.13 6.82 15.18
N ASP A 42 5.23 6.41 14.58
CA ASP A 42 6.43 7.23 14.60
C ASP A 42 7.33 6.88 13.42
N ASP A 43 8.44 7.62 13.33
CA ASP A 43 9.37 7.45 12.22
C ASP A 43 10.05 6.09 12.23
N GLU A 44 10.29 5.55 13.40
CA GLU A 44 10.90 4.23 13.51
C GLU A 44 9.99 3.15 12.93
N GLU A 45 8.72 3.24 13.25
CA GLU A 45 7.77 2.28 12.72
C GLU A 45 7.65 2.43 11.21
N LEU A 46 7.65 3.65 10.73
CA LEU A 46 7.60 3.90 9.30
C LEU A 46 8.79 3.26 8.60
N GLU A 47 9.98 3.43 9.16
CA GLU A 47 11.17 2.83 8.59
C GLU A 47 11.09 1.32 8.55
N ARG A 48 10.62 0.73 9.64
CA ARG A 48 10.46 -0.73 9.68
C ARG A 48 9.49 -1.22 8.63
N LEU A 49 8.40 -0.49 8.43
CA LEU A 49 7.43 -0.85 7.41
C LEU A 49 8.02 -0.76 6.02
N LEU A 50 8.78 0.28 5.77
CA LEU A 50 9.41 0.43 4.46
C LEU A 50 10.39 -0.69 4.17
N LEU A 51 11.15 -1.10 5.17
CA LEU A 51 12.10 -2.19 5.02
C LEU A 51 11.41 -3.53 4.82
N ALA A 52 10.27 -3.71 5.41
CA ALA A 52 9.53 -4.97 5.35
C ALA A 52 8.40 -4.96 4.33
N HIS A 53 8.28 -3.89 3.55
CA HIS A 53 7.06 -3.73 2.74
C HIS A 53 6.85 -4.85 1.73
N SER A 54 7.90 -5.38 1.18
CA SER A 54 7.76 -6.44 0.17
C SER A 54 6.96 -7.62 0.69
N ARG A 55 7.22 -8.02 1.93
CA ARG A 55 6.54 -9.18 2.50
C ARG A 55 5.20 -8.82 3.08
N LYS A 56 5.17 -7.76 3.88
CA LYS A 56 3.96 -7.41 4.60
C LYS A 56 2.87 -6.93 3.66
N LEU A 57 3.21 -6.02 2.78
CA LEU A 57 2.23 -5.49 1.86
C LEU A 57 1.78 -6.54 0.86
N ARG A 58 2.68 -7.41 0.44
CA ARG A 58 2.30 -8.47 -0.46
C ARG A 58 1.25 -9.38 0.16
N ALA A 59 1.44 -9.74 1.42
CA ALA A 59 0.48 -10.58 2.11
C ALA A 59 -0.88 -9.89 2.23
N ILE A 60 -0.89 -8.61 2.54
CA ILE A 60 -2.12 -7.85 2.67
C ILE A 60 -2.84 -7.77 1.33
N LEU A 61 -2.12 -7.46 0.29
CA LEU A 61 -2.73 -7.34 -1.04
C LEU A 61 -3.17 -8.68 -1.59
N ASP A 62 -2.45 -9.75 -1.27
CA ASP A 62 -2.87 -11.09 -1.66
C ASP A 62 -4.21 -11.45 -1.03
N ALA A 63 -4.35 -11.17 0.26
CA ALA A 63 -5.60 -11.45 0.95
C ALA A 63 -6.74 -10.61 0.38
N ALA A 64 -6.46 -9.36 0.05
CA ALA A 64 -7.47 -8.49 -0.52
C ALA A 64 -7.91 -8.96 -1.90
N ASP A 65 -6.96 -9.38 -2.72
CA ASP A 65 -7.29 -9.88 -4.06
C ASP A 65 -8.19 -11.08 -4.00
N ARG A 66 -7.96 -11.97 -3.06
CA ARG A 66 -8.83 -13.13 -2.89
C ARG A 66 -10.24 -12.73 -2.51
N ARG A 67 -10.39 -11.67 -1.75
CA ARG A 67 -11.71 -11.20 -1.33
C ARG A 67 -12.41 -10.41 -2.42
N ILE A 68 -11.66 -9.63 -3.17
CA ILE A 68 -12.23 -8.74 -4.18
C ILE A 68 -12.62 -9.52 -5.42
N ASP A 69 -11.76 -10.41 -5.85
CA ASP A 69 -11.95 -11.02 -7.15
C ASP A 69 -11.39 -12.42 -7.18
N ARG A 70 -12.26 -13.33 -7.00
CA ARG A 70 -11.87 -14.71 -6.95
C ARG A 70 -11.36 -15.26 -8.24
N GLY A 71 -11.72 -14.66 -9.33
CA GLY A 71 -11.40 -15.28 -10.57
C GLY A 71 -10.40 -14.58 -11.42
N ALA A 72 -10.05 -13.37 -11.06
CA ALA A 72 -9.29 -12.63 -12.02
C ALA A 72 -7.96 -12.16 -11.54
N GLY A 73 -7.26 -12.90 -10.86
CA GLY A 73 -5.96 -12.45 -10.41
C GLY A 73 -4.97 -12.15 -11.52
N ILE A 74 -5.44 -11.88 -12.71
CA ILE A 74 -4.57 -11.78 -13.84
C ILE A 74 -3.43 -10.82 -13.72
N GLY A 75 -3.65 -9.66 -13.28
CA GLY A 75 -2.60 -8.67 -13.22
C GLY A 75 -1.76 -8.72 -11.99
N HIS A 76 -1.98 -9.72 -11.15
CA HIS A 76 -1.37 -9.76 -9.84
C HIS A 76 0.15 -9.78 -9.89
N GLU A 77 0.70 -10.70 -10.63
CA GLU A 77 2.15 -10.82 -10.73
C GLU A 77 2.77 -9.64 -11.43
N GLU A 78 2.08 -9.16 -12.43
CA GLU A 78 2.53 -7.98 -13.13
C GLU A 78 2.53 -6.77 -12.21
N PHE A 79 1.48 -6.64 -11.43
CA PHE A 79 1.38 -5.56 -10.47
C PHE A 79 2.57 -5.59 -9.51
N TRP A 80 2.86 -6.76 -8.96
CA TRP A 80 3.95 -6.89 -8.02
C TRP A 80 5.30 -6.62 -8.64
N ARG A 81 5.46 -7.03 -9.88
CA ARG A 81 6.68 -6.71 -10.60
C ARG A 81 6.89 -5.22 -10.72
N LYS A 82 5.81 -4.51 -11.03
CA LYS A 82 5.88 -3.06 -11.14
C LYS A 82 6.18 -2.41 -9.80
N VAL A 83 5.56 -2.90 -8.76
CA VAL A 83 5.81 -2.39 -7.42
C VAL A 83 7.26 -2.60 -7.02
N ASP A 84 7.77 -3.80 -7.26
CA ASP A 84 9.15 -4.11 -6.93
C ASP A 84 10.13 -3.24 -7.72
N SER A 85 9.85 -3.03 -8.99
CA SER A 85 10.68 -2.17 -9.83
C SER A 85 10.68 -0.74 -9.31
N ALA A 86 9.51 -0.23 -8.96
CA ALA A 86 9.39 1.12 -8.43
C ALA A 86 10.13 1.25 -7.11
N ALA A 87 10.06 0.23 -6.27
CA ALA A 87 10.74 0.25 -4.99
C ALA A 87 12.25 0.29 -5.18
N ARG A 88 12.75 -0.49 -6.13
CA ARG A 88 14.17 -0.49 -6.41
C ARG A 88 14.65 0.85 -6.95
N ALA A 89 13.86 1.43 -7.85
CA ALA A 89 14.19 2.73 -8.39
C ALA A 89 14.24 3.78 -7.29
N ARG A 90 13.30 3.70 -6.37
CA ARG A 90 13.29 4.61 -5.24
C ARG A 90 14.49 4.44 -4.36
N GLU A 91 14.89 3.22 -4.14
CA GLU A 91 16.07 2.96 -3.32
C GLU A 91 17.32 3.56 -3.93
N GLN A 92 17.45 3.44 -5.23
CA GLN A 92 18.60 3.99 -5.92
C GLN A 92 18.66 5.51 -5.80
N ASN A 93 17.51 6.14 -5.79
CA ASN A 93 17.43 7.59 -5.65
C ASN A 93 17.13 8.02 -4.23
N GLY A 94 17.08 7.06 -3.34
CA GLY A 94 16.50 7.25 -2.03
C GLY A 94 17.14 8.33 -1.18
N ARG A 95 18.41 8.52 -1.29
CA ARG A 95 19.06 9.49 -0.45
C ARG A 95 18.58 10.89 -0.68
N GLY A 96 18.48 11.27 -1.92
CA GLY A 96 17.96 12.58 -2.25
C GLY A 96 16.51 12.74 -1.86
N ILE A 97 15.72 11.71 -2.13
CA ILE A 97 14.30 11.75 -1.83
C ILE A 97 14.06 11.80 -0.33
N LYS A 98 14.81 11.03 0.41
CA LYS A 98 14.68 11.03 1.86
C LYS A 98 14.92 12.39 2.47
N ARG A 99 15.89 13.09 1.98
CA ARG A 99 16.16 14.42 2.47
C ARG A 99 14.98 15.34 2.26
N ARG A 100 14.36 15.26 1.11
CA ARG A 100 13.20 16.08 0.84
C ARG A 100 12.05 15.73 1.76
N ALA A 101 11.85 14.47 1.99
CA ALA A 101 10.73 14.03 2.80
C ALA A 101 10.82 14.54 4.22
N LYS A 102 12.00 14.84 4.68
CA LYS A 102 12.16 15.31 6.04
C LYS A 102 11.87 16.76 6.23
N ARG A 103 11.63 17.49 5.18
CA ARG A 103 11.33 18.92 5.29
C ARG A 103 9.83 19.14 5.51
#